data_e135637ddad6e51ce27aea120959f9a8
#
_entry.id   e135637ddad6e51ce27aea120959f9a8
#
_cell.length_a   1.000
_cell.length_b   1.000
_cell.length_c   1.000
_cell.angle_alpha   90.00
_cell.angle_beta   90.00
_cell.angle_gamma   90.00
#
_symmetry.space_group_name_H-M   'P 1'
#
loop_
_entity.id
_entity.type
_entity.pdbx_description
1 polymer ?
#
loop_
_entity_poly.entity_id
_entity_poly.type
_entity_poly.pdbx_seq_one_letter_code
_entity_poly.pdbx_strand_id
1 'polypeptide(L)'
;KNMMTTTAADLHNRWYQAQEEEKTALARFQWCCYADNPIVPADSTLSLFYTTLSDGNLSEAHTGYFQSQAEEAKAMLHVERSHFFPEISVGYTRQDILPLKNLNAWMVGVSFPVYFLPQKSKVKQARLAAASAQIQADANIRELRNKVMELEASLRRYNESLRYYTTSALKEAAAPR
;
A
#
# COMPACT_ATOMS: atom_id res chain seq x y z
N LYS A 1 -30.37 41.97 -15.76
CA LYS A 1 -28.95 42.38 -15.58
C LYS A 1 -28.27 41.61 -14.45
N ASN A 2 -28.94 41.34 -13.31
CA ASN A 2 -28.32 40.69 -12.16
C ASN A 2 -27.97 39.17 -12.37
N MET A 3 -28.69 38.50 -13.26
CA MET A 3 -28.47 37.05 -13.53
C MET A 3 -27.18 36.81 -14.33
N MET A 4 -26.83 37.71 -15.27
CA MET A 4 -25.59 37.56 -16.04
C MET A 4 -24.33 37.90 -15.20
N THR A 5 -24.44 38.84 -14.24
CA THR A 5 -23.31 39.19 -13.37
C THR A 5 -23.03 38.08 -12.35
N THR A 6 -24.06 37.40 -11.85
CA THR A 6 -23.88 36.22 -10.93
C THR A 6 -23.28 35.02 -11.65
N THR A 7 -23.70 34.75 -12.90
CA THR A 7 -23.09 33.63 -13.68
C THR A 7 -21.65 33.93 -14.07
N ALA A 8 -21.31 35.22 -14.38
CA ALA A 8 -19.92 35.59 -14.68
C ALA A 8 -19.01 35.45 -13.43
N ALA A 9 -19.51 35.85 -12.26
CA ALA A 9 -18.80 35.71 -10.99
C ALA A 9 -18.60 34.21 -10.60
N ASP A 10 -19.62 33.39 -10.84
CA ASP A 10 -19.54 31.95 -10.58
C ASP A 10 -18.52 31.25 -11.51
N LEU A 11 -18.52 31.62 -12.78
CA LEU A 11 -17.52 31.15 -13.74
C LEU A 11 -16.09 31.57 -13.38
N HIS A 12 -15.93 32.82 -12.92
CA HIS A 12 -14.64 33.33 -12.47
C HIS A 12 -14.13 32.58 -11.24
N ASN A 13 -15.00 32.31 -10.27
CA ASN A 13 -14.66 31.53 -9.08
C ASN A 13 -14.27 30.08 -9.44
N ARG A 14 -15.01 29.44 -10.34
CA ARG A 14 -14.67 28.09 -10.82
C ARG A 14 -13.35 28.06 -11.57
N TRP A 15 -13.08 29.07 -12.39
CA TRP A 15 -11.79 29.20 -13.08
C TRP A 15 -10.64 29.35 -12.08
N TYR A 16 -10.82 30.18 -11.06
CA TYR A 16 -9.81 30.38 -10.01
C TYR A 16 -9.57 29.09 -9.20
N GLN A 17 -10.62 28.37 -8.83
CA GLN A 17 -10.52 27.08 -8.17
C GLN A 17 -9.76 26.06 -9.03
N ALA A 18 -10.08 25.97 -10.30
CA ALA A 18 -9.38 25.05 -11.21
C ALA A 18 -7.89 25.39 -11.34
N GLN A 19 -7.53 26.69 -11.34
CA GLN A 19 -6.14 27.12 -11.38
C GLN A 19 -5.38 26.77 -10.09
N GLU A 20 -6.01 26.88 -8.94
CA GLU A 20 -5.38 26.47 -7.67
C GLU A 20 -5.29 24.94 -7.54
N GLU A 21 -6.26 24.19 -8.06
CA GLU A 21 -6.19 22.73 -8.15
C GLU A 21 -5.04 22.29 -9.07
N GLU A 22 -4.84 22.96 -10.21
CA GLU A 22 -3.71 22.71 -11.11
C GLU A 22 -2.37 22.91 -10.40
N LYS A 23 -2.19 24.03 -9.69
CA LYS A 23 -0.96 24.30 -8.92
C LYS A 23 -0.69 23.23 -7.87
N THR A 24 -1.73 22.83 -7.15
CA THR A 24 -1.59 21.77 -6.12
C THR A 24 -1.28 20.41 -6.73
N ALA A 25 -1.85 20.10 -7.90
CA ALA A 25 -1.55 18.87 -8.63
C ALA A 25 -0.10 18.85 -9.15
N LEU A 26 0.38 19.97 -9.70
CA LEU A 26 1.78 20.13 -10.13
C LEU A 26 2.75 19.99 -8.96
N ALA A 27 2.44 20.61 -7.81
CA ALA A 27 3.27 20.47 -6.62
C ALA A 27 3.34 19.03 -6.12
N ARG A 28 2.23 18.28 -6.15
CA ARG A 28 2.20 16.84 -5.82
C ARG A 28 3.02 16.03 -6.82
N PHE A 29 2.92 16.35 -8.10
CA PHE A 29 3.69 15.68 -9.15
C PHE A 29 5.19 15.90 -8.97
N GLN A 30 5.63 17.12 -8.69
CA GLN A 30 7.03 17.44 -8.36
C GLN A 30 7.52 16.65 -7.16
N TRP A 31 6.71 16.57 -6.12
CA TRP A 31 7.05 15.80 -4.92
C TRP A 31 7.19 14.30 -5.22
N CYS A 32 6.30 13.73 -6.04
CA CYS A 32 6.39 12.33 -6.47
C CYS A 32 7.62 12.04 -7.33
N CYS A 33 8.06 13.03 -8.13
CA CYS A 33 9.23 12.90 -9.01
C CYS A 33 10.56 13.21 -8.31
N TYR A 34 10.55 13.61 -7.04
CA TYR A 34 11.75 14.02 -6.30
C TYR A 34 12.55 15.12 -7.02
N ALA A 35 11.87 16.04 -7.69
CA ALA A 35 12.51 17.07 -8.50
C ALA A 35 12.54 18.41 -7.77
N ASP A 36 13.74 19.00 -7.66
CA ASP A 36 13.93 20.33 -7.07
C ASP A 36 13.51 21.48 -8.01
N ASN A 37 13.41 21.20 -9.32
CA ASN A 37 13.00 22.16 -10.32
C ASN A 37 11.54 21.97 -10.73
N PRO A 38 10.81 23.06 -11.09
CA PRO A 38 9.43 22.96 -11.55
C PRO A 38 9.37 22.11 -12.85
N ILE A 39 8.74 20.95 -12.76
CA ILE A 39 8.47 20.09 -13.91
C ILE A 39 7.10 20.42 -14.45
N VAL A 40 7.03 20.78 -15.73
CA VAL A 40 5.78 20.96 -16.47
C VAL A 40 5.59 19.73 -17.36
N PRO A 41 4.40 19.09 -17.35
CA PRO A 41 4.12 17.98 -18.26
C PRO A 41 4.28 18.45 -19.71
N ALA A 42 4.94 17.64 -20.54
CA ALA A 42 5.17 17.96 -21.95
C ALA A 42 3.86 17.98 -22.76
N ASP A 43 2.89 17.16 -22.33
CA ASP A 43 1.58 17.07 -22.98
C ASP A 43 0.57 17.97 -22.26
N SER A 44 0.17 19.07 -22.91
CA SER A 44 -0.90 19.97 -22.46
C SER A 44 -2.31 19.44 -22.79
N THR A 45 -2.40 18.41 -23.62
CA THR A 45 -3.66 17.75 -23.99
C THR A 45 -3.66 16.35 -23.45
N LEU A 46 -4.50 16.08 -22.45
CA LEU A 46 -4.80 14.73 -22.00
C LEU A 46 -5.46 13.97 -23.16
N SER A 47 -4.69 13.10 -23.83
CA SER A 47 -5.30 12.03 -24.59
C SER A 47 -6.12 11.17 -23.63
N LEU A 48 -7.39 10.91 -23.95
CA LEU A 48 -8.24 10.02 -23.17
C LEU A 48 -7.58 8.64 -23.12
N PHE A 49 -6.88 8.38 -22.01
CA PHE A 49 -6.43 7.03 -21.71
C PHE A 49 -7.66 6.21 -21.32
N TYR A 50 -8.18 5.46 -22.26
CA TYR A 50 -9.07 4.35 -21.94
C TYR A 50 -8.20 3.24 -21.33
N THR A 51 -7.80 3.42 -20.10
CA THR A 51 -7.39 2.29 -19.30
C THR A 51 -8.65 1.52 -19.00
N THR A 52 -8.89 0.48 -19.77
CA THR A 52 -9.69 -0.64 -19.28
C THR A 52 -8.90 -1.17 -18.10
N LEU A 53 -9.16 -0.63 -16.92
CA LEU A 53 -8.74 -1.26 -15.68
C LEU A 53 -9.43 -2.61 -15.71
N SER A 54 -8.66 -3.62 -16.11
CA SER A 54 -9.06 -5.01 -16.08
C SER A 54 -9.67 -5.29 -14.72
N ASP A 55 -10.92 -5.73 -14.73
CA ASP A 55 -11.72 -6.10 -13.57
C ASP A 55 -10.96 -6.25 -12.27
N GLY A 56 -11.01 -5.23 -11.40
CA GLY A 56 -10.78 -5.31 -9.97
C GLY A 56 -9.58 -6.10 -9.45
N ASN A 57 -8.66 -6.52 -10.32
CA ASN A 57 -7.45 -7.20 -9.93
C ASN A 57 -6.50 -6.18 -9.30
N LEU A 58 -6.75 -5.95 -8.01
CA LEU A 58 -5.73 -5.41 -7.13
C LEU A 58 -4.43 -6.15 -7.45
N SER A 59 -3.38 -5.40 -7.81
CA SER A 59 -2.07 -5.97 -8.04
C SER A 59 -1.76 -6.98 -6.93
N GLU A 60 -1.43 -8.22 -7.31
CA GLU A 60 -1.05 -9.28 -6.37
C GLU A 60 0.03 -8.80 -5.38
N ALA A 61 0.86 -7.84 -5.79
CA ALA A 61 1.87 -7.24 -4.95
C ALA A 61 1.28 -6.52 -3.71
N HIS A 62 0.18 -5.77 -3.86
CA HIS A 62 -0.44 -5.05 -2.73
C HIS A 62 -1.20 -5.99 -1.79
N THR A 63 -1.93 -6.95 -2.35
CA THR A 63 -2.63 -7.95 -1.54
C THR A 63 -1.65 -8.89 -0.88
N GLY A 64 -0.57 -9.27 -1.58
CA GLY A 64 0.51 -10.11 -1.08
C GLY A 64 1.23 -9.48 0.12
N TYR A 65 1.45 -8.16 0.11
CA TYR A 65 2.06 -7.46 1.24
C TYR A 65 1.24 -7.63 2.54
N PHE A 66 -0.06 -7.39 2.50
CA PHE A 66 -0.91 -7.54 3.70
C PHE A 66 -1.04 -9.00 4.13
N GLN A 67 -1.07 -9.93 3.19
CA GLN A 67 -1.07 -11.35 3.49
C GLN A 67 0.23 -11.80 4.14
N SER A 68 1.38 -11.31 3.65
CA SER A 68 2.69 -11.62 4.23
C SER A 68 2.81 -11.16 5.68
N GLN A 69 2.26 -10.00 6.02
CA GLN A 69 2.20 -9.54 7.42
C GLN A 69 1.38 -10.47 8.32
N ALA A 70 0.26 -10.97 7.82
CA ALA A 70 -0.56 -11.92 8.56
C ALA A 70 0.14 -13.28 8.71
N GLU A 71 0.88 -13.72 7.69
CA GLU A 71 1.69 -14.95 7.74
C GLU A 71 2.88 -14.81 8.68
N GLU A 72 3.54 -13.65 8.73
CA GLU A 72 4.58 -13.35 9.70
C GLU A 72 4.06 -13.51 11.14
N ALA A 73 2.91 -12.94 11.45
CA ALA A 73 2.31 -13.06 12.77
C ALA A 73 1.93 -14.53 13.09
N LYS A 74 1.50 -15.32 12.11
CA LYS A 74 1.29 -16.77 12.27
C LYS A 74 2.60 -17.52 12.50
N ALA A 75 3.66 -17.16 11.77
CA ALA A 75 4.98 -17.76 11.97
C ALA A 75 5.52 -17.48 13.37
N MET A 76 5.34 -16.26 13.89
CA MET A 76 5.69 -15.93 15.28
C MET A 76 4.93 -16.79 16.30
N LEU A 77 3.63 -17.07 16.05
CA LEU A 77 2.87 -17.98 16.90
C LEU A 77 3.48 -19.41 16.87
N HIS A 78 3.95 -19.87 15.73
CA HIS A 78 4.64 -21.17 15.64
C HIS A 78 5.95 -21.17 16.41
N VAL A 79 6.73 -20.09 16.34
CA VAL A 79 7.95 -19.91 17.14
C VAL A 79 7.65 -19.96 18.64
N GLU A 80 6.64 -19.23 19.11
CA GLU A 80 6.26 -19.26 20.53
C GLU A 80 5.78 -20.66 21.00
N ARG A 81 5.16 -21.41 20.11
CA ARG A 81 4.79 -22.80 20.39
C ARG A 81 5.99 -23.74 20.43
N SER A 82 7.01 -23.48 19.59
CA SER A 82 8.21 -24.32 19.56
C SER A 82 9.01 -24.26 20.86
N HIS A 83 8.90 -23.16 21.61
CA HIS A 83 9.53 -23.03 22.93
C HIS A 83 8.98 -24.00 24.00
N PHE A 84 7.93 -24.74 23.73
CA PHE A 84 7.50 -25.85 24.59
C PHE A 84 8.27 -27.13 24.35
N PHE A 85 8.96 -27.23 23.22
CA PHE A 85 9.76 -28.41 22.88
C PHE A 85 11.16 -28.31 23.49
N PRO A 86 11.81 -29.44 23.79
CA PRO A 86 13.19 -29.43 24.25
C PRO A 86 14.11 -28.85 23.17
N GLU A 87 15.02 -28.03 23.57
CA GLU A 87 16.08 -27.48 22.72
C GLU A 87 17.25 -28.49 22.68
N ILE A 88 17.62 -28.91 21.49
CA ILE A 88 18.75 -29.79 21.26
C ILE A 88 19.89 -28.95 20.70
N SER A 89 20.99 -28.89 21.39
CA SER A 89 22.22 -28.22 20.96
C SER A 89 23.31 -29.24 20.65
N VAL A 90 23.94 -29.08 19.49
CA VAL A 90 25.11 -29.88 19.09
C VAL A 90 26.25 -28.91 18.83
N GLY A 91 27.33 -29.08 19.51
CA GLY A 91 28.54 -28.26 19.35
C GLY A 91 29.75 -29.12 18.99
N TYR A 92 30.60 -28.57 18.15
CA TYR A 92 31.90 -29.12 17.84
C TYR A 92 32.93 -28.01 18.13
N THR A 93 33.93 -28.36 18.96
CA THR A 93 35.01 -27.45 19.31
C THR A 93 36.35 -28.12 18.96
N ARG A 94 37.19 -27.39 18.27
CA ARG A 94 38.58 -27.76 18.02
C ARG A 94 39.47 -26.74 18.73
N GLN A 95 40.35 -27.25 19.60
CA GLN A 95 41.29 -26.40 20.34
C GLN A 95 42.71 -26.96 20.24
N ASP A 96 43.68 -26.05 20.12
CA ASP A 96 45.10 -26.36 20.23
C ASP A 96 45.58 -25.78 21.57
N ILE A 97 45.85 -26.67 22.53
CA ILE A 97 46.39 -26.27 23.85
C ILE A 97 47.82 -26.82 23.92
N LEU A 98 48.81 -25.93 23.96
CA LEU A 98 50.20 -26.35 24.10
C LEU A 98 50.43 -27.13 25.41
N PRO A 99 51.03 -28.40 25.35
CA PRO A 99 51.71 -29.04 24.23
C PRO A 99 50.81 -29.93 23.33
N LEU A 100 49.51 -30.07 23.62
CA LEU A 100 48.56 -30.91 22.92
C LEU A 100 47.92 -30.17 21.74
N LYS A 101 48.14 -30.66 20.53
CA LYS A 101 47.53 -30.11 19.31
C LYS A 101 46.36 -30.99 18.86
N ASN A 102 45.35 -30.38 18.21
CA ASN A 102 44.19 -31.08 17.63
C ASN A 102 43.25 -31.78 18.65
N LEU A 103 42.96 -31.13 19.78
CA LEU A 103 41.89 -31.57 20.65
C LEU A 103 40.54 -31.26 20.03
N ASN A 104 39.82 -32.32 19.70
CA ASN A 104 38.46 -32.22 19.14
C ASN A 104 37.46 -32.67 20.22
N ALA A 105 36.47 -31.84 20.47
CA ALA A 105 35.40 -32.15 21.40
C ALA A 105 34.04 -31.99 20.74
N TRP A 106 33.17 -32.96 20.94
CA TRP A 106 31.76 -32.90 20.59
C TRP A 106 30.96 -32.66 21.87
N MET A 107 30.01 -31.74 21.78
CA MET A 107 29.09 -31.42 22.87
C MET A 107 27.68 -31.64 22.37
N VAL A 108 26.89 -32.42 23.09
CA VAL A 108 25.46 -32.58 22.86
C VAL A 108 24.75 -32.15 24.12
N GLY A 109 23.87 -31.15 24.00
CA GLY A 109 23.07 -30.66 25.10
C GLY A 109 21.57 -30.79 24.79
N VAL A 110 20.79 -31.06 25.83
CA VAL A 110 19.33 -31.05 25.76
C VAL A 110 18.85 -30.18 26.90
N SER A 111 18.13 -29.09 26.59
CA SER A 111 17.54 -28.23 27.59
C SER A 111 16.02 -28.28 27.56
N PHE A 112 15.41 -28.39 28.74
CA PHE A 112 13.96 -28.44 28.90
C PHE A 112 13.48 -27.13 29.55
N PRO A 113 12.46 -26.45 29.01
CA PRO A 113 11.87 -25.29 29.66
C PRO A 113 11.10 -25.73 30.92
N VAL A 114 11.53 -25.24 32.09
CA VAL A 114 10.90 -25.58 33.37
C VAL A 114 9.71 -24.66 33.69
N TYR A 115 9.64 -23.50 33.04
CA TYR A 115 8.64 -22.46 33.32
C TYR A 115 7.53 -22.45 32.27
N PHE A 116 6.46 -23.21 32.51
CA PHE A 116 5.35 -23.34 31.58
C PHE A 116 4.31 -22.21 31.66
N LEU A 117 4.16 -21.55 32.81
CA LEU A 117 3.13 -20.53 33.03
C LEU A 117 3.36 -19.26 32.21
N PRO A 118 4.53 -18.61 32.20
CA PRO A 118 4.78 -17.45 31.37
C PRO A 118 4.72 -17.78 29.87
N GLN A 119 5.13 -18.98 29.48
CA GLN A 119 5.10 -19.41 28.09
C GLN A 119 3.67 -19.58 27.55
N LYS A 120 2.74 -20.11 28.36
CA LYS A 120 1.31 -20.14 27.99
C LYS A 120 0.74 -18.75 27.70
N SER A 121 1.13 -17.76 28.50
CA SER A 121 0.70 -16.37 28.30
C SER A 121 1.26 -15.79 27.00
N LYS A 122 2.51 -16.04 26.66
CA LYS A 122 3.15 -15.63 25.40
C LYS A 122 2.47 -16.27 24.20
N VAL A 123 2.19 -17.56 24.23
CA VAL A 123 1.45 -18.25 23.14
C VAL A 123 0.05 -17.67 22.99
N LYS A 124 -0.66 -17.38 24.10
CA LYS A 124 -1.97 -16.73 24.04
C LYS A 124 -1.87 -15.35 23.41
N GLN A 125 -0.88 -14.54 23.78
CA GLN A 125 -0.61 -13.24 23.20
C GLN A 125 -0.31 -13.35 21.70
N ALA A 126 0.59 -14.24 21.30
CA ALA A 126 0.94 -14.46 19.90
C ALA A 126 -0.26 -14.94 19.07
N ARG A 127 -1.13 -15.78 19.67
CA ARG A 127 -2.39 -16.20 19.01
C ARG A 127 -3.34 -15.03 18.77
N LEU A 128 -3.50 -14.15 19.74
CA LEU A 128 -4.33 -12.94 19.60
C LEU A 128 -3.73 -11.97 18.59
N ALA A 129 -2.40 -11.81 18.59
CA ALA A 129 -1.68 -11.00 17.61
C ALA A 129 -1.87 -11.53 16.19
N ALA A 130 -1.74 -12.85 15.98
CA ALA A 130 -1.98 -13.47 14.68
C ALA A 130 -3.43 -13.29 14.20
N ALA A 131 -4.42 -13.43 15.09
CA ALA A 131 -5.81 -13.19 14.76
C ALA A 131 -6.07 -11.71 14.40
N SER A 132 -5.49 -10.77 15.17
CA SER A 132 -5.58 -9.33 14.89
C SER A 132 -4.92 -8.98 13.56
N ALA A 133 -3.73 -9.51 13.27
CA ALA A 133 -3.03 -9.27 12.00
C ALA A 133 -3.84 -9.77 10.79
N GLN A 134 -4.52 -10.93 10.92
CA GLN A 134 -5.39 -11.43 9.86
C GLN A 134 -6.58 -10.51 9.61
N ILE A 135 -7.25 -10.04 10.67
CA ILE A 135 -8.38 -9.12 10.55
C ILE A 135 -7.93 -7.79 9.93
N GLN A 136 -6.77 -7.27 10.33
CA GLN A 136 -6.20 -6.04 9.77
C GLN A 136 -5.85 -6.20 8.28
N ALA A 137 -5.27 -7.33 7.89
CA ALA A 137 -4.97 -7.62 6.49
C ALA A 137 -6.26 -7.63 5.65
N ASP A 138 -7.29 -8.32 6.11
CA ASP A 138 -8.58 -8.37 5.42
C ASP A 138 -9.26 -6.99 5.35
N ALA A 139 -9.16 -6.17 6.41
CA ALA A 139 -9.69 -4.81 6.43
C ALA A 139 -8.95 -3.91 5.44
N ASN A 140 -7.62 -3.94 5.41
CA ASN A 140 -6.79 -3.17 4.50
C ASN A 140 -7.05 -3.54 3.02
N ILE A 141 -7.21 -4.83 2.73
CA ILE A 141 -7.55 -5.30 1.38
C ILE A 141 -8.94 -4.78 0.95
N ARG A 142 -9.92 -4.78 1.87
CA ARG A 142 -11.26 -4.22 1.59
C ARG A 142 -11.20 -2.71 1.37
N GLU A 143 -10.46 -1.99 2.21
CA GLU A 143 -10.27 -0.54 2.07
C GLU A 143 -9.61 -0.18 0.74
N LEU A 144 -8.57 -0.93 0.36
CA LEU A 144 -7.89 -0.73 -0.92
C LEU A 144 -8.85 -0.98 -2.10
N ARG A 145 -9.68 -2.03 -2.02
CA ARG A 145 -10.70 -2.32 -3.04
C ARG A 145 -11.74 -1.20 -3.15
N ASN A 146 -12.18 -0.66 -2.02
CA ASN A 146 -13.10 0.47 -2.00
C ASN A 146 -12.49 1.72 -2.63
N LYS A 147 -11.23 2.03 -2.32
CA LYS A 147 -10.50 3.15 -2.95
C LYS A 147 -10.37 3.00 -4.47
N VAL A 148 -10.11 1.79 -4.95
CA VAL A 148 -10.08 1.52 -6.39
C VAL A 148 -11.44 1.79 -7.01
N MET A 149 -12.53 1.31 -6.41
CA MET A 149 -13.89 1.56 -6.91
C MET A 149 -14.26 3.05 -6.91
N GLU A 150 -13.86 3.81 -5.88
CA GLU A 150 -14.05 5.27 -5.82
C GLU A 150 -13.29 5.99 -6.93
N LEU A 151 -12.04 5.59 -7.16
CA LEU A 151 -11.21 6.17 -8.22
C LEU A 151 -11.76 5.85 -9.62
N GLU A 152 -12.23 4.62 -9.83
CA GLU A 152 -12.89 4.22 -11.08
C GLU A 152 -14.19 5.01 -11.33
N ALA A 153 -15.00 5.20 -10.28
CA ALA A 153 -16.21 6.00 -10.37
C ALA A 153 -15.89 7.47 -10.68
N SER A 154 -14.85 8.02 -10.07
CA SER A 154 -14.36 9.37 -10.34
C SER A 154 -13.84 9.51 -11.77
N LEU A 155 -13.07 8.53 -12.25
CA LEU A 155 -12.56 8.50 -13.60
C LEU A 155 -13.70 8.46 -14.62
N ARG A 156 -14.70 7.59 -14.40
CA ARG A 156 -15.91 7.55 -15.25
C ARG A 156 -16.63 8.89 -15.31
N ARG A 157 -16.80 9.55 -14.15
CA ARG A 157 -17.44 10.87 -14.06
C ARG A 157 -16.66 11.92 -14.84
N TYR A 158 -15.33 11.95 -14.72
CA TYR A 158 -14.49 12.89 -15.48
C TYR A 158 -14.51 12.61 -16.99
N ASN A 159 -14.46 11.36 -17.38
CA ASN A 159 -14.57 10.97 -18.79
C ASN A 159 -15.92 11.38 -19.41
N GLU A 160 -17.02 11.20 -18.70
CA GLU A 160 -18.34 11.66 -19.15
C GLU A 160 -18.41 13.19 -19.25
N SER A 161 -17.83 13.92 -18.29
CA SER A 161 -17.76 15.38 -18.35
C SER A 161 -16.94 15.84 -19.56
N LEU A 162 -15.76 15.28 -19.77
CA LEU A 162 -14.94 15.59 -20.95
C LEU A 162 -15.67 15.29 -22.26
N ARG A 163 -16.34 14.15 -22.34
CA ARG A 163 -17.13 13.77 -23.53
C ARG A 163 -18.26 14.75 -23.77
N TYR A 164 -18.95 15.18 -22.74
CA TYR A 164 -19.99 16.21 -22.84
C TYR A 164 -19.43 17.52 -23.38
N TYR A 165 -18.35 18.04 -22.82
CA TYR A 165 -17.74 19.30 -23.24
C TYR A 165 -17.18 19.23 -24.67
N THR A 166 -16.52 18.17 -25.06
CA THR A 166 -15.99 18.00 -26.42
C THR A 166 -17.13 17.93 -27.45
N THR A 167 -18.23 17.26 -27.11
CA THR A 167 -19.38 17.10 -28.03
C THR A 167 -20.22 18.38 -28.10
N SER A 168 -20.45 19.10 -26.99
CA SER A 168 -21.21 20.34 -26.98
C SER A 168 -20.43 21.51 -27.59
N ALA A 169 -19.13 21.62 -27.28
CA ALA A 169 -18.28 22.66 -27.87
C ALA A 169 -18.14 22.50 -29.40
N LEU A 170 -18.05 21.25 -29.89
CA LEU A 170 -18.06 20.98 -31.34
C LEU A 170 -19.40 21.35 -32.00
N LYS A 171 -20.53 21.14 -31.32
CA LYS A 171 -21.84 21.53 -31.83
C LYS A 171 -22.06 23.03 -31.86
N GLU A 172 -21.59 23.75 -30.83
CA GLU A 172 -21.64 25.21 -30.81
C GLU A 172 -20.69 25.85 -31.82
N ALA A 173 -19.50 25.27 -32.04
CA ALA A 173 -18.57 25.72 -33.07
C ALA A 173 -19.08 25.43 -34.51
N ALA A 174 -19.94 24.44 -34.67
CA ALA A 174 -20.53 24.05 -35.96
C ALA A 174 -21.89 24.75 -36.26
N ALA A 175 -22.45 25.49 -35.30
CA ALA A 175 -23.70 26.25 -35.52
C ALA A 175 -23.42 27.47 -36.38
N PRO A 176 -24.00 27.59 -37.59
CA PRO A 176 -23.81 28.77 -38.43
C PRO A 176 -24.43 30.00 -37.74
N ARG A 177 -23.68 31.09 -37.69
CA ARG A 177 -24.15 32.43 -37.29
C ARG A 177 -25.09 33.01 -38.33
#